data_3460606cb478139faba7017f07dca1dc
#
_entry.id   3460606cb478139faba7017f07dca1dc
#
_cell.length_a   1.000
_cell.length_b   1.000
_cell.length_c   1.000
_cell.angle_alpha   90.00
_cell.angle_beta   90.00
_cell.angle_gamma   90.00
#
_symmetry.space_group_name_H-M   'P 1'
#
loop_
_entity.id
_entity.type
_entity.pdbx_description
1 polymer ?
#
loop_
_entity_poly.entity_id
_entity_poly.type
_entity_poly.pdbx_seq_one_letter_code
_entity_poly.pdbx_strand_id
1 'polypeptide(L)'
;MKTKGYISIISGLLFMASCSSNHRIVTQIYPDGQIDREVYAHGDSAFIAGDGSHSPFLFSIQDWQQTPLNPSIPFVILGKKSDSFGKEDQLNVKVKRTWNIWDTPLRLTPEKKWMEPLAVPQEKLEKHFRWFYTYYTFTCNYRQIEERGPIPLEHYLNKQEQELLFQGDLTRTRGMNGLELNDKLNDLTDRFVKWYNESLFEIRFETIEEWEAKSGNKTFISRLKADKEAIKKSAMSKGEDTDLDSIDIYQLLDTFYQTNYFSTAYHQKDKDEINRLFEEKCRPIELFNHQIKYELNMPGQLITTNTTLHEGKTPYWKIDAYRLLPGDYTLEAQSRVANIWAFIVTGLLGILAVCGMIYGRK
;
A
#
# COMPACT_ATOMS: atom_id res chain seq x y z
N MET A 1 -15.01 -36.22 10.01
CA MET A 1 -15.47 -34.85 9.73
C MET A 1 -14.40 -33.88 10.27
N LYS A 2 -13.60 -33.32 9.38
CA LYS A 2 -12.45 -32.45 9.74
C LYS A 2 -12.77 -31.03 9.25
N THR A 3 -13.27 -30.20 10.14
CA THR A 3 -13.55 -28.76 9.92
C THR A 3 -12.47 -27.86 10.55
N LYS A 4 -11.21 -28.26 10.50
CA LYS A 4 -10.09 -27.49 11.11
C LYS A 4 -9.16 -26.78 10.12
N GLY A 5 -9.42 -26.87 8.79
CA GLY A 5 -8.50 -26.35 7.77
C GLY A 5 -8.75 -24.91 7.29
N TYR A 6 -9.92 -24.31 7.55
CA TYR A 6 -10.32 -23.06 6.89
C TYR A 6 -9.94 -21.77 7.62
N ILE A 7 -9.47 -21.86 8.86
CA ILE A 7 -9.10 -20.67 9.67
C ILE A 7 -7.62 -20.31 9.50
N SER A 8 -6.79 -21.26 9.06
CA SER A 8 -5.32 -21.09 9.04
C SER A 8 -4.80 -20.22 7.87
N ILE A 9 -5.48 -20.19 6.73
CA ILE A 9 -4.95 -19.55 5.51
C ILE A 9 -5.24 -18.04 5.46
N ILE A 10 -6.37 -17.60 6.00
CA ILE A 10 -6.63 -16.16 6.22
C ILE A 10 -5.69 -15.61 7.29
N SER A 11 -5.21 -16.45 8.21
CA SER A 11 -4.22 -16.12 9.23
C SER A 11 -2.84 -15.83 8.63
N GLY A 12 -2.39 -16.53 7.59
CA GLY A 12 -1.05 -16.37 7.00
C GLY A 12 -0.82 -15.00 6.35
N LEU A 13 -1.84 -14.42 5.70
CA LEU A 13 -1.79 -13.03 5.19
C LEU A 13 -1.94 -11.99 6.32
N LEU A 14 -2.47 -12.38 7.49
CA LEU A 14 -2.65 -11.52 8.65
C LEU A 14 -1.40 -11.46 9.55
N PHE A 15 -0.52 -12.48 9.51
CA PHE A 15 0.72 -12.49 10.33
C PHE A 15 1.85 -11.61 9.76
N MET A 16 1.76 -11.17 8.51
CA MET A 16 2.65 -10.14 7.96
C MET A 16 2.35 -8.73 8.51
N ALA A 17 1.32 -8.58 9.35
CA ALA A 17 0.82 -7.32 9.91
C ALA A 17 1.35 -7.01 11.32
N SER A 18 2.51 -7.55 11.72
CA SER A 18 2.95 -7.35 13.12
C SER A 18 3.48 -5.93 13.42
N CYS A 19 3.64 -5.08 12.38
CA CYS A 19 3.94 -3.63 12.53
C CYS A 19 3.39 -2.86 11.34
N SER A 20 2.10 -2.98 11.00
CA SER A 20 1.52 -2.24 9.89
C SER A 20 1.37 -0.76 10.23
N SER A 21 2.07 0.10 9.51
CA SER A 21 1.87 1.54 9.59
C SER A 21 0.64 1.93 8.78
N ASN A 22 -0.44 2.27 9.49
CA ASN A 22 -1.73 2.59 8.91
C ASN A 22 -1.89 4.08 8.65
N HIS A 23 -2.33 4.44 7.44
CA HIS A 23 -2.58 5.81 7.05
C HIS A 23 -4.01 5.98 6.53
N ARG A 24 -4.67 7.05 6.93
CA ARG A 24 -5.96 7.45 6.34
C ARG A 24 -5.77 8.78 5.63
N ILE A 25 -6.06 8.82 4.33
CA ILE A 25 -6.03 10.03 3.52
C ILE A 25 -7.47 10.41 3.20
N VAL A 26 -7.85 11.65 3.52
CA VAL A 26 -9.15 12.23 3.16
C VAL A 26 -8.90 13.39 2.23
N THR A 27 -9.40 13.30 1.01
CA THR A 27 -9.26 14.33 -0.03
C THR A 27 -10.62 14.91 -0.35
N GLN A 28 -10.79 16.22 -0.16
CA GLN A 28 -11.95 16.99 -0.59
C GLN A 28 -11.59 17.84 -1.78
N ILE A 29 -12.31 17.68 -2.90
CA ILE A 29 -12.12 18.47 -4.13
C ILE A 29 -13.29 19.45 -4.28
N TYR A 30 -12.95 20.71 -4.61
CA TYR A 30 -13.92 21.77 -4.84
C TYR A 30 -14.04 22.12 -6.34
N PRO A 31 -15.17 22.74 -6.78
CA PRO A 31 -15.41 23.05 -8.20
C PRO A 31 -14.40 24.02 -8.84
N ASP A 32 -13.72 24.81 -8.03
CA ASP A 32 -12.66 25.78 -8.41
C ASP A 32 -11.27 25.18 -8.51
N GLY A 33 -11.12 23.87 -8.26
CA GLY A 33 -9.83 23.16 -8.28
C GLY A 33 -9.09 23.21 -6.96
N GLN A 34 -9.64 23.86 -5.92
CA GLN A 34 -9.08 23.75 -4.58
C GLN A 34 -9.22 22.31 -4.08
N ILE A 35 -8.18 21.85 -3.40
CA ILE A 35 -8.13 20.56 -2.72
C ILE A 35 -7.75 20.77 -1.27
N ASP A 36 -8.55 20.23 -0.37
CA ASP A 36 -8.21 20.04 1.03
C ASP A 36 -7.83 18.58 1.26
N ARG A 37 -6.66 18.35 1.81
CA ARG A 37 -6.21 16.99 2.15
C ARG A 37 -5.84 16.89 3.62
N GLU A 38 -6.37 15.87 4.25
CA GLU A 38 -6.01 15.46 5.60
C GLU A 38 -5.38 14.07 5.55
N VAL A 39 -4.25 13.90 6.21
CA VAL A 39 -3.57 12.61 6.34
C VAL A 39 -3.41 12.30 7.81
N TYR A 40 -3.89 11.13 8.19
CA TYR A 40 -3.91 10.63 9.56
C TYR A 40 -2.93 9.47 9.70
N ALA A 41 -2.18 9.45 10.80
CA ALA A 41 -1.21 8.40 11.11
C ALA A 41 -1.13 8.17 12.63
N HIS A 42 -0.37 7.15 13.03
CA HIS A 42 0.03 6.95 14.42
C HIS A 42 1.45 7.49 14.63
N GLY A 43 1.57 8.57 15.39
CA GLY A 43 2.86 9.11 15.83
C GLY A 43 3.24 8.55 17.20
N ASP A 44 4.49 8.19 17.37
CA ASP A 44 5.06 7.79 18.66
C ASP A 44 5.22 8.99 19.61
N SER A 45 5.67 8.73 20.83
CA SER A 45 5.87 9.77 21.83
C SER A 45 6.95 10.78 21.45
N ALA A 46 7.98 10.38 20.70
CA ALA A 46 9.05 11.26 20.25
C ALA A 46 8.53 12.24 19.19
N PHE A 47 7.79 11.75 18.19
CA PHE A 47 7.14 12.58 17.19
C PHE A 47 6.13 13.58 17.80
N ILE A 48 5.29 13.11 18.72
CA ILE A 48 4.31 13.96 19.43
C ILE A 48 5.02 15.04 20.26
N ALA A 49 6.22 14.73 20.80
CA ALA A 49 7.06 15.70 21.53
C ALA A 49 7.82 16.66 20.60
N GLY A 50 7.72 16.52 19.27
CA GLY A 50 8.30 17.43 18.27
C GLY A 50 9.57 16.91 17.58
N ASP A 51 9.94 15.64 17.78
CA ASP A 51 11.06 15.03 17.04
C ASP A 51 10.62 14.62 15.62
N GLY A 52 10.91 15.49 14.65
CA GLY A 52 10.57 15.24 13.24
C GLY A 52 11.28 14.03 12.62
N SER A 53 12.37 13.52 13.23
CA SER A 53 13.06 12.32 12.73
C SER A 53 12.25 11.03 12.91
N HIS A 54 11.22 11.08 13.77
CA HIS A 54 10.26 10.01 14.03
C HIS A 54 8.93 10.18 13.27
N SER A 55 8.95 10.92 12.14
CA SER A 55 7.73 11.16 11.35
C SER A 55 7.05 9.84 10.95
N PRO A 56 5.76 9.66 11.28
CA PRO A 56 5.00 8.47 10.87
C PRO A 56 4.51 8.57 9.43
N PHE A 57 4.70 9.71 8.75
CA PHE A 57 4.18 9.94 7.41
C PHE A 57 5.15 9.43 6.34
N LEU A 58 4.59 8.99 5.20
CA LEU A 58 5.37 8.50 4.06
C LEU A 58 6.11 9.62 3.31
N PHE A 59 5.72 10.87 3.54
CA PHE A 59 6.26 12.05 2.87
C PHE A 59 6.57 13.16 3.87
N SER A 60 7.44 14.09 3.48
CA SER A 60 7.79 15.27 4.28
C SER A 60 6.57 16.15 4.54
N ILE A 61 6.35 16.50 5.80
CA ILE A 61 5.22 17.31 6.27
C ILE A 61 5.59 18.77 6.53
N GLN A 62 6.75 19.24 6.06
CA GLN A 62 7.29 20.56 6.36
C GLN A 62 6.28 21.70 6.08
N ASP A 63 5.48 21.58 5.00
CA ASP A 63 4.48 22.59 4.61
C ASP A 63 3.05 22.20 5.02
N TRP A 64 2.88 21.30 5.99
CA TRP A 64 1.59 20.82 6.44
C TRP A 64 1.28 21.32 7.85
N GLN A 65 0.01 21.60 8.10
CA GLN A 65 -0.48 21.92 9.43
C GLN A 65 -0.70 20.64 10.24
N GLN A 66 0.12 20.44 11.26
CA GLN A 66 0.02 19.28 12.15
C GLN A 66 -0.97 19.56 13.28
N THR A 67 -1.77 18.55 13.63
CA THR A 67 -2.72 18.59 14.74
C THR A 67 -2.75 17.25 15.45
N PRO A 68 -2.46 17.18 16.75
CA PRO A 68 -2.68 15.96 17.54
C PRO A 68 -4.18 15.67 17.68
N LEU A 69 -4.53 14.39 17.72
CA LEU A 69 -5.91 13.93 17.90
C LEU A 69 -6.11 13.43 19.33
N ASN A 70 -7.08 14.02 20.03
CA ASN A 70 -7.50 13.57 21.35
C ASN A 70 -9.03 13.63 21.44
N PRO A 71 -9.73 12.46 21.50
CA PRO A 71 -9.19 11.10 21.47
C PRO A 71 -8.65 10.69 20.09
N SER A 72 -7.79 9.66 20.07
CA SER A 72 -7.36 9.00 18.83
C SER A 72 -8.54 8.34 18.13
N ILE A 73 -8.43 8.14 16.80
CA ILE A 73 -9.46 7.49 15.99
C ILE A 73 -8.98 6.10 15.52
N PRO A 74 -9.85 5.08 15.51
CA PRO A 74 -9.46 3.76 15.03
C PRO A 74 -9.27 3.77 13.52
N PHE A 75 -8.25 3.04 13.04
CA PHE A 75 -8.14 2.72 11.62
C PHE A 75 -9.12 1.61 11.26
N VAL A 76 -10.01 1.87 10.30
CA VAL A 76 -11.02 0.91 9.85
C VAL A 76 -10.96 0.82 8.33
N ILE A 77 -10.73 -0.39 7.81
CA ILE A 77 -10.76 -0.67 6.38
C ILE A 77 -11.55 -1.96 6.11
N LEU A 78 -12.30 -2.00 5.00
CA LEU A 78 -13.16 -3.13 4.64
C LEU A 78 -14.18 -3.52 5.73
N GLY A 79 -14.64 -2.54 6.53
CA GLY A 79 -15.58 -2.77 7.64
C GLY A 79 -15.00 -3.52 8.84
N LYS A 80 -13.72 -3.88 8.79
CA LYS A 80 -13.01 -4.49 9.91
C LYS A 80 -12.17 -3.42 10.60
N LYS A 81 -12.26 -3.36 11.93
CA LYS A 81 -11.17 -2.80 12.71
C LYS A 81 -9.98 -3.72 12.45
N SER A 82 -8.79 -3.14 12.26
CA SER A 82 -7.60 -3.96 12.24
C SER A 82 -7.62 -4.83 13.51
N ASP A 83 -7.57 -6.16 13.33
CA ASP A 83 -7.60 -7.12 14.44
C ASP A 83 -6.23 -7.19 15.15
N SER A 84 -5.24 -6.41 14.71
CA SER A 84 -4.00 -6.27 15.44
C SER A 84 -4.29 -5.45 16.71
N PHE A 85 -4.07 -6.08 17.86
CA PHE A 85 -4.20 -5.48 19.19
C PHE A 85 -3.13 -4.41 19.48
N GLY A 86 -2.53 -3.80 18.43
CA GLY A 86 -1.46 -2.83 18.53
C GLY A 86 -1.97 -1.40 18.73
N LYS A 87 -1.20 -0.59 19.42
CA LYS A 87 -1.42 0.87 19.54
C LYS A 87 -1.41 1.56 18.17
N GLU A 88 -0.78 0.97 17.17
CA GLU A 88 -0.59 1.46 15.79
C GLU A 88 -1.88 1.54 14.96
N ASP A 89 -2.93 0.84 15.40
CA ASP A 89 -4.28 0.93 14.79
C ASP A 89 -5.08 2.15 15.26
N GLN A 90 -4.53 2.95 16.17
CA GLN A 90 -5.12 4.17 16.66
C GLN A 90 -4.39 5.37 16.07
N LEU A 91 -5.01 6.05 15.11
CA LEU A 91 -4.47 7.26 14.50
C LEU A 91 -4.59 8.41 15.50
N ASN A 92 -3.47 8.98 15.91
CA ASN A 92 -3.39 9.99 16.97
C ASN A 92 -2.83 11.34 16.50
N VAL A 93 -2.46 11.43 15.23
CA VAL A 93 -1.98 12.68 14.62
C VAL A 93 -2.58 12.86 13.24
N LYS A 94 -2.83 14.13 12.89
CA LYS A 94 -3.33 14.54 11.59
C LYS A 94 -2.45 15.67 11.04
N VAL A 95 -2.19 15.61 9.73
CA VAL A 95 -1.66 16.76 8.98
C VAL A 95 -2.66 17.19 7.92
N LYS A 96 -2.74 18.52 7.69
CA LYS A 96 -3.65 19.12 6.71
C LYS A 96 -2.89 20.05 5.78
N ARG A 97 -3.24 20.02 4.49
CA ARG A 97 -2.79 20.98 3.48
C ARG A 97 -3.91 21.34 2.53
N THR A 98 -3.96 22.60 2.11
CA THR A 98 -4.86 23.14 1.09
C THR A 98 -4.05 23.71 -0.07
N TRP A 99 -4.43 23.39 -1.31
CA TRP A 99 -3.79 23.94 -2.52
C TRP A 99 -4.80 23.93 -3.68
N ASN A 100 -4.47 24.63 -4.77
CA ASN A 100 -5.22 24.53 -6.01
C ASN A 100 -4.44 23.68 -7.02
N ILE A 101 -5.05 22.58 -7.51
CA ILE A 101 -4.38 21.61 -8.39
C ILE A 101 -4.09 22.17 -9.78
N TRP A 102 -4.86 23.16 -10.22
CA TRP A 102 -4.66 23.79 -11.53
C TRP A 102 -3.59 24.88 -11.52
N ASP A 103 -3.40 25.54 -10.36
CA ASP A 103 -2.40 26.60 -10.22
C ASP A 103 -1.02 26.04 -9.84
N THR A 104 -1.01 25.11 -8.88
CA THR A 104 0.24 24.52 -8.36
C THR A 104 -0.01 23.06 -8.04
N PRO A 105 0.47 22.11 -8.86
CA PRO A 105 0.37 20.70 -8.54
C PRO A 105 1.16 20.40 -7.25
N LEU A 106 0.54 19.61 -6.37
CA LEU A 106 1.19 19.18 -5.13
C LEU A 106 2.41 18.31 -5.46
N ARG A 107 3.57 18.75 -5.02
CA ARG A 107 4.80 17.95 -5.08
C ARG A 107 5.09 17.42 -3.69
N LEU A 108 4.93 16.11 -3.54
CA LEU A 108 5.32 15.41 -2.33
C LEU A 108 6.77 14.96 -2.44
N THR A 109 7.52 15.10 -1.35
CA THR A 109 8.87 14.55 -1.22
C THR A 109 8.76 13.35 -0.29
N PRO A 110 9.16 12.14 -0.70
CA PRO A 110 9.08 10.98 0.18
C PRO A 110 9.98 11.18 1.40
N GLU A 111 9.53 10.74 2.57
CA GLU A 111 10.32 10.81 3.81
C GLU A 111 11.63 10.02 3.68
N LYS A 112 11.54 8.85 3.07
CA LYS A 112 12.69 8.04 2.66
C LYS A 112 12.52 7.64 1.20
N LYS A 113 13.61 7.57 0.42
CA LYS A 113 13.58 7.30 -1.01
C LYS A 113 12.78 6.03 -1.36
N TRP A 114 12.91 4.97 -0.59
CA TRP A 114 12.21 3.70 -0.82
C TRP A 114 10.69 3.78 -0.60
N MET A 115 10.19 4.83 0.07
CA MET A 115 8.75 5.06 0.27
C MET A 115 8.08 5.71 -0.94
N GLU A 116 8.85 6.18 -1.94
CA GLU A 116 8.36 6.92 -3.10
C GLU A 116 7.13 6.30 -3.77
N PRO A 117 7.06 4.96 -4.01
CA PRO A 117 5.91 4.36 -4.69
C PRO A 117 4.57 4.59 -3.99
N LEU A 118 4.55 4.62 -2.65
CA LEU A 118 3.35 4.89 -1.86
C LEU A 118 3.19 6.36 -1.47
N ALA A 119 4.30 7.12 -1.39
CA ALA A 119 4.32 8.49 -0.93
C ALA A 119 3.95 9.51 -2.01
N VAL A 120 4.29 9.25 -3.30
CA VAL A 120 4.28 10.26 -4.36
C VAL A 120 3.43 9.81 -5.56
N PRO A 121 2.10 9.71 -5.39
CA PRO A 121 1.22 9.44 -6.53
C PRO A 121 1.18 10.62 -7.50
N GLN A 122 0.86 10.34 -8.76
CA GLN A 122 0.60 11.35 -9.77
C GLN A 122 -0.88 11.66 -9.82
N GLU A 123 -1.25 12.91 -9.55
CA GLU A 123 -2.63 13.35 -9.48
C GLU A 123 -3.00 14.30 -10.62
N LYS A 124 -4.22 14.16 -11.11
CA LYS A 124 -4.79 15.01 -12.16
C LYS A 124 -6.27 15.25 -11.90
N LEU A 125 -6.70 16.49 -12.06
CA LEU A 125 -8.11 16.86 -12.05
C LEU A 125 -8.47 17.52 -13.40
N GLU A 126 -9.36 16.90 -14.15
CA GLU A 126 -9.90 17.43 -15.38
C GLU A 126 -11.29 18.02 -15.17
N LYS A 127 -11.58 19.13 -15.85
CA LYS A 127 -12.87 19.81 -15.81
C LYS A 127 -13.40 19.97 -17.22
N HIS A 128 -14.59 19.43 -17.46
CA HIS A 128 -15.26 19.49 -18.75
C HIS A 128 -16.62 20.18 -18.60
N PHE A 129 -16.71 21.40 -19.09
CA PHE A 129 -17.95 22.13 -19.13
C PHE A 129 -18.88 21.57 -20.22
N ARG A 130 -20.14 21.33 -19.83
CA ARG A 130 -21.27 21.11 -20.75
C ARG A 130 -22.42 22.01 -20.29
N TRP A 131 -23.31 22.37 -21.19
CA TRP A 131 -24.32 23.40 -20.94
C TRP A 131 -25.02 23.26 -19.58
N PHE A 132 -25.60 22.10 -19.30
CA PHE A 132 -26.37 21.86 -18.07
C PHE A 132 -25.50 21.35 -16.91
N TYR A 133 -24.34 20.79 -17.15
CA TYR A 133 -23.47 20.19 -16.16
C TYR A 133 -22.01 20.46 -16.44
N THR A 134 -21.24 20.64 -15.38
CA THR A 134 -19.78 20.59 -15.41
C THR A 134 -19.32 19.27 -14.84
N TYR A 135 -18.52 18.54 -15.57
CA TYR A 135 -17.98 17.24 -15.17
C TYR A 135 -16.56 17.40 -14.65
N TYR A 136 -16.24 16.63 -13.61
CA TYR A 136 -14.92 16.57 -13.01
C TYR A 136 -14.46 15.12 -13.02
N THR A 137 -13.24 14.87 -13.51
CA THR A 137 -12.59 13.56 -13.48
C THR A 137 -11.30 13.70 -12.70
N PHE A 138 -11.20 12.97 -11.59
CA PHE A 138 -9.99 12.89 -10.78
C PHE A 138 -9.32 11.55 -11.03
N THR A 139 -8.01 11.59 -11.25
CA THR A 139 -7.15 10.42 -11.35
C THR A 139 -5.97 10.58 -10.40
N CYS A 140 -5.61 9.50 -9.70
CA CYS A 140 -4.47 9.43 -8.81
C CYS A 140 -3.74 8.12 -9.09
N ASN A 141 -2.55 8.20 -9.71
CA ASN A 141 -1.80 7.04 -10.16
C ASN A 141 -0.60 6.77 -9.26
N TYR A 142 -0.58 5.60 -8.65
CA TYR A 142 0.55 5.04 -7.92
C TYR A 142 1.36 4.17 -8.87
N ARG A 143 2.67 4.42 -8.96
CA ARG A 143 3.55 3.68 -9.87
C ARG A 143 3.88 2.30 -9.36
N GLN A 144 4.12 1.39 -10.28
CA GLN A 144 4.60 0.04 -10.00
C GLN A 144 5.90 0.08 -9.18
N ILE A 145 6.03 -0.86 -8.23
CA ILE A 145 7.28 -1.09 -7.51
C ILE A 145 8.23 -1.86 -8.43
N GLU A 146 9.35 -1.26 -8.80
CA GLU A 146 10.37 -1.87 -9.65
C GLU A 146 11.27 -2.83 -8.86
N GLU A 147 11.73 -2.41 -7.67
CA GLU A 147 12.56 -3.22 -6.78
C GLU A 147 11.68 -4.10 -5.89
N ARG A 148 11.59 -5.39 -6.18
CA ARG A 148 10.67 -6.33 -5.53
C ARG A 148 11.38 -7.35 -4.62
N GLY A 149 12.69 -7.37 -4.60
CA GLY A 149 13.52 -8.32 -3.87
C GLY A 149 14.47 -9.11 -4.78
N PRO A 150 15.32 -9.97 -4.22
CA PRO A 150 16.38 -10.67 -4.94
C PRO A 150 15.86 -11.73 -5.93
N ILE A 151 14.64 -12.25 -5.70
CA ILE A 151 14.04 -13.26 -6.59
C ILE A 151 12.90 -12.60 -7.38
N PRO A 152 12.90 -12.69 -8.72
CA PRO A 152 11.80 -12.20 -9.53
C PRO A 152 10.47 -12.87 -9.17
N LEU A 153 9.43 -12.06 -8.87
CA LEU A 153 8.10 -12.58 -8.52
C LEU A 153 7.48 -13.39 -9.68
N GLU A 154 7.85 -13.08 -10.91
CA GLU A 154 7.39 -13.73 -12.15
C GLU A 154 7.74 -15.23 -12.21
N HIS A 155 8.72 -15.70 -11.43
CA HIS A 155 9.04 -17.12 -11.28
C HIS A 155 7.95 -17.92 -10.54
N TYR A 156 7.12 -17.23 -9.76
CA TYR A 156 6.07 -17.81 -8.92
C TYR A 156 4.67 -17.46 -9.40
N LEU A 157 4.46 -16.21 -9.80
CA LEU A 157 3.18 -15.68 -10.25
C LEU A 157 3.37 -14.91 -11.54
N ASN A 158 2.72 -15.34 -12.62
CA ASN A 158 2.69 -14.54 -13.84
C ASN A 158 1.89 -13.24 -13.64
N LYS A 159 2.03 -12.28 -14.55
CA LYS A 159 1.40 -10.96 -14.43
C LYS A 159 -0.10 -11.02 -14.16
N GLN A 160 -0.82 -11.93 -14.83
CA GLN A 160 -2.26 -12.05 -14.69
C GLN A 160 -2.69 -12.63 -13.35
N GLU A 161 -1.89 -13.54 -12.81
CA GLU A 161 -2.07 -14.07 -11.46
C GLU A 161 -1.81 -13.02 -10.40
N GLN A 162 -0.80 -12.15 -10.62
CA GLN A 162 -0.54 -11.00 -9.76
C GLN A 162 -1.70 -9.99 -9.80
N GLU A 163 -2.24 -9.66 -10.99
CA GLU A 163 -3.41 -8.76 -11.16
C GLU A 163 -4.65 -9.33 -10.43
N LEU A 164 -4.90 -10.63 -10.56
CA LEU A 164 -5.99 -11.29 -9.85
C LEU A 164 -5.80 -11.24 -8.33
N LEU A 165 -4.62 -11.64 -7.84
CA LEU A 165 -4.38 -11.78 -6.40
C LEU A 165 -4.31 -10.41 -5.69
N PHE A 166 -3.62 -9.43 -6.27
CA PHE A 166 -3.30 -8.17 -5.61
C PHE A 166 -4.22 -7.01 -5.99
N GLN A 167 -4.73 -6.97 -7.23
CA GLN A 167 -5.62 -5.91 -7.69
C GLN A 167 -7.08 -6.34 -7.79
N GLY A 168 -7.37 -7.65 -7.66
CA GLY A 168 -8.73 -8.19 -7.70
C GLY A 168 -9.31 -8.20 -9.11
N ASP A 169 -8.48 -8.33 -10.15
CA ASP A 169 -8.96 -8.44 -11.52
C ASP A 169 -9.61 -9.80 -11.78
N LEU A 170 -10.94 -9.84 -11.72
CA LEU A 170 -11.76 -11.02 -11.94
C LEU A 170 -12.07 -11.31 -13.41
N THR A 171 -11.50 -10.57 -14.37
CA THR A 171 -11.86 -10.71 -15.80
C THR A 171 -11.65 -12.13 -16.34
N ARG A 172 -10.66 -12.84 -15.81
CA ARG A 172 -10.29 -14.22 -16.23
C ARG A 172 -10.87 -15.32 -15.35
N THR A 173 -11.65 -14.98 -14.35
CA THR A 173 -12.32 -15.95 -13.47
C THR A 173 -13.78 -16.18 -13.88
N ARG A 174 -14.20 -15.65 -15.03
CA ARG A 174 -15.56 -15.83 -15.56
C ARG A 174 -15.86 -17.30 -15.77
N GLY A 175 -16.97 -17.77 -15.20
CA GLY A 175 -17.40 -19.16 -15.23
C GLY A 175 -16.93 -20.00 -14.04
N MET A 176 -16.02 -19.52 -13.21
CA MET A 176 -15.67 -20.16 -11.94
C MET A 176 -16.78 -19.92 -10.91
N ASN A 177 -17.11 -20.95 -10.16
CA ASN A 177 -17.92 -20.81 -8.96
C ASN A 177 -17.07 -20.31 -7.77
N GLY A 178 -17.73 -19.97 -6.65
CA GLY A 178 -17.01 -19.40 -5.49
C GLY A 178 -15.98 -20.35 -4.86
N LEU A 179 -16.18 -21.67 -4.96
CA LEU A 179 -15.23 -22.66 -4.43
C LEU A 179 -13.97 -22.74 -5.32
N GLU A 180 -14.15 -22.84 -6.63
CA GLU A 180 -13.06 -22.86 -7.61
C GLU A 180 -12.22 -21.57 -7.54
N LEU A 181 -12.88 -20.41 -7.37
CA LEU A 181 -12.18 -19.13 -7.19
C LEU A 181 -11.38 -19.12 -5.89
N ASN A 182 -11.96 -19.63 -4.80
CA ASN A 182 -11.27 -19.69 -3.50
C ASN A 182 -10.05 -20.62 -3.58
N ASP A 183 -10.18 -21.81 -4.19
CA ASP A 183 -9.06 -22.74 -4.34
C ASP A 183 -7.94 -22.12 -5.18
N LYS A 184 -8.29 -21.41 -6.26
CA LYS A 184 -7.32 -20.68 -7.08
C LYS A 184 -6.61 -19.57 -6.29
N LEU A 185 -7.33 -18.78 -5.52
CA LEU A 185 -6.73 -17.72 -4.69
C LEU A 185 -5.82 -18.30 -3.61
N ASN A 186 -6.17 -19.46 -3.05
CA ASN A 186 -5.31 -20.15 -2.07
C ASN A 186 -4.00 -20.62 -2.73
N ASP A 187 -4.05 -21.27 -3.91
CA ASP A 187 -2.84 -21.65 -4.64
C ASP A 187 -1.94 -20.46 -4.96
N LEU A 188 -2.53 -19.34 -5.42
CA LEU A 188 -1.78 -18.11 -5.67
C LEU A 188 -1.13 -17.54 -4.41
N THR A 189 -1.84 -17.57 -3.28
CA THR A 189 -1.36 -17.12 -1.99
C THR A 189 -0.18 -17.99 -1.52
N ASP A 190 -0.29 -19.31 -1.63
CA ASP A 190 0.78 -20.23 -1.22
C ASP A 190 2.05 -20.00 -2.05
N ARG A 191 1.91 -19.81 -3.37
CA ARG A 191 3.04 -19.47 -4.25
C ARG A 191 3.65 -18.11 -3.93
N PHE A 192 2.85 -17.13 -3.56
CA PHE A 192 3.34 -15.83 -3.12
C PHE A 192 4.09 -15.91 -1.79
N VAL A 193 3.55 -16.62 -0.80
CA VAL A 193 4.21 -16.85 0.50
C VAL A 193 5.55 -17.57 0.30
N LYS A 194 5.59 -18.54 -0.59
CA LYS A 194 6.84 -19.22 -0.94
C LYS A 194 7.88 -18.24 -1.52
N TRP A 195 7.48 -17.40 -2.48
CA TRP A 195 8.34 -16.35 -3.03
C TRP A 195 8.86 -15.40 -1.95
N TYR A 196 7.97 -14.95 -1.06
CA TYR A 196 8.32 -14.02 0.01
C TYR A 196 9.34 -14.64 0.97
N ASN A 197 9.09 -15.84 1.43
CA ASN A 197 9.96 -16.58 2.34
C ASN A 197 11.34 -16.85 1.71
N GLU A 198 11.37 -17.26 0.44
CA GLU A 198 12.63 -17.48 -0.26
C GLU A 198 13.39 -16.16 -0.48
N SER A 199 12.71 -15.07 -0.79
CA SER A 199 13.33 -13.75 -0.91
C SER A 199 13.92 -13.26 0.41
N LEU A 200 13.23 -13.46 1.53
CA LEU A 200 13.79 -13.14 2.86
C LEU A 200 15.00 -13.97 3.20
N PHE A 201 14.99 -15.27 2.88
CA PHE A 201 16.15 -16.12 3.07
C PHE A 201 17.36 -15.58 2.27
N GLU A 202 17.16 -15.23 0.99
CA GLU A 202 18.20 -14.67 0.14
C GLU A 202 18.78 -13.38 0.73
N ILE A 203 17.91 -12.45 1.17
CA ILE A 203 18.35 -11.19 1.79
C ILE A 203 19.17 -11.43 3.05
N ARG A 204 18.72 -12.33 3.93
CA ARG A 204 19.45 -12.67 5.16
C ARG A 204 20.80 -13.33 4.85
N PHE A 205 20.80 -14.23 3.86
CA PHE A 205 22.03 -14.90 3.44
C PHE A 205 23.04 -13.93 2.84
N GLU A 206 22.60 -13.06 1.95
CA GLU A 206 23.45 -12.00 1.37
C GLU A 206 23.96 -11.01 2.41
N THR A 207 23.17 -10.73 3.44
CA THR A 207 23.59 -9.89 4.57
C THR A 207 24.79 -10.52 5.31
N ILE A 208 24.73 -11.84 5.54
CA ILE A 208 25.81 -12.57 6.21
C ILE A 208 27.03 -12.64 5.30
N GLU A 209 26.87 -12.87 4.00
CA GLU A 209 27.99 -12.87 3.03
C GLU A 209 28.70 -11.50 3.02
N GLU A 210 27.96 -10.41 3.04
CA GLU A 210 28.52 -9.06 3.04
C GLU A 210 29.23 -8.73 4.35
N TRP A 211 28.64 -9.12 5.48
CA TRP A 211 29.27 -8.97 6.79
C TRP A 211 30.58 -9.75 6.87
N GLU A 212 30.61 -11.02 6.45
CA GLU A 212 31.84 -11.84 6.39
C GLU A 212 32.88 -11.26 5.44
N ALA A 213 32.45 -10.65 4.33
CA ALA A 213 33.35 -10.00 3.39
C ALA A 213 34.08 -8.81 4.03
N LYS A 214 33.38 -8.02 4.85
CA LYS A 214 33.96 -6.90 5.62
C LYS A 214 34.93 -7.40 6.69
N SER A 215 34.67 -8.57 7.26
CA SER A 215 35.54 -9.22 8.26
C SER A 215 36.79 -9.83 7.62
N GLY A 216 36.93 -9.86 6.28
CA GLY A 216 38.08 -10.33 5.56
C GLY A 216 38.20 -11.85 5.41
N ASN A 217 37.19 -12.61 5.74
CA ASN A 217 37.16 -14.08 5.74
C ASN A 217 36.78 -14.69 4.39
N LYS A 218 37.62 -14.46 3.35
CA LYS A 218 37.32 -14.87 1.97
C LYS A 218 37.10 -16.37 1.79
N THR A 219 37.83 -17.20 2.51
CA THR A 219 37.72 -18.67 2.44
C THR A 219 36.35 -19.14 2.91
N PHE A 220 35.82 -18.51 3.97
CA PHE A 220 34.52 -18.85 4.51
C PHE A 220 33.38 -18.40 3.60
N ILE A 221 33.48 -17.24 2.98
CA ILE A 221 32.50 -16.75 1.99
C ILE A 221 32.36 -17.74 0.83
N SER A 222 33.47 -18.26 0.31
CA SER A 222 33.46 -19.25 -0.78
C SER A 222 32.71 -20.52 -0.35
N ARG A 223 32.88 -20.93 0.90
CA ARG A 223 32.19 -22.09 1.49
C ARG A 223 30.70 -21.80 1.69
N LEU A 224 30.33 -20.64 2.25
CA LEU A 224 28.93 -20.22 2.39
C LEU A 224 28.21 -20.26 1.04
N LYS A 225 28.83 -19.70 -0.02
CA LYS A 225 28.25 -19.71 -1.37
C LYS A 225 28.08 -21.12 -1.93
N ALA A 226 29.03 -22.00 -1.71
CA ALA A 226 28.98 -23.39 -2.18
C ALA A 226 27.86 -24.19 -1.47
N ASP A 227 27.65 -23.93 -0.19
CA ASP A 227 26.71 -24.67 0.66
C ASP A 227 25.31 -24.04 0.69
N LYS A 228 25.07 -22.90 0.03
CA LYS A 228 23.83 -22.10 0.09
C LYS A 228 22.56 -22.93 -0.12
N GLU A 229 22.53 -23.74 -1.18
CA GLU A 229 21.34 -24.56 -1.50
C GLU A 229 21.09 -25.66 -0.44
N ALA A 230 22.15 -26.22 0.13
CA ALA A 230 22.03 -27.20 1.21
C ALA A 230 21.51 -26.56 2.50
N ILE A 231 21.98 -25.34 2.81
CA ILE A 231 21.52 -24.54 3.95
C ILE A 231 20.02 -24.16 3.77
N LYS A 232 19.65 -23.67 2.55
CA LYS A 232 18.27 -23.34 2.19
C LYS A 232 17.36 -24.56 2.37
N LYS A 233 17.76 -25.71 1.86
CA LYS A 233 17.02 -26.95 2.00
C LYS A 233 16.85 -27.36 3.47
N SER A 234 17.89 -27.19 4.30
CA SER A 234 17.85 -27.44 5.73
C SER A 234 16.88 -26.49 6.45
N ALA A 235 16.81 -25.21 6.04
CA ALA A 235 15.85 -24.25 6.57
C ALA A 235 14.42 -24.68 6.27
N MET A 236 14.13 -25.04 5.03
CA MET A 236 12.79 -25.42 4.56
C MET A 236 12.32 -26.79 5.05
N SER A 237 13.23 -27.70 5.40
CA SER A 237 12.87 -29.05 5.87
C SER A 237 12.33 -29.09 7.30
N LYS A 238 12.40 -28.00 8.05
CA LYS A 238 11.93 -27.94 9.45
C LYS A 238 10.41 -27.85 9.64
N GLY A 239 9.64 -27.87 8.56
CA GLY A 239 8.18 -27.98 8.55
C GLY A 239 7.53 -27.16 7.45
N GLU A 240 6.50 -27.71 6.81
CA GLU A 240 5.65 -27.00 5.83
C GLU A 240 4.90 -25.80 6.46
N ASP A 241 4.80 -25.76 7.81
CA ASP A 241 4.15 -24.70 8.58
C ASP A 241 5.15 -23.73 9.26
N THR A 242 6.48 -23.86 9.01
CA THR A 242 7.45 -22.98 9.65
C THR A 242 7.61 -21.73 8.83
N ASP A 243 7.13 -20.62 9.34
CA ASP A 243 7.38 -19.29 8.80
C ASP A 243 8.89 -19.04 8.80
N LEU A 244 9.50 -18.89 7.61
CA LEU A 244 10.94 -18.63 7.47
C LEU A 244 11.37 -17.34 8.18
N ASP A 245 10.43 -16.45 8.44
CA ASP A 245 10.67 -15.25 9.23
C ASP A 245 10.99 -15.57 10.69
N SER A 246 10.48 -16.70 11.22
CA SER A 246 10.75 -17.19 12.57
C SER A 246 12.07 -17.98 12.69
N ILE A 247 12.74 -18.30 11.57
CA ILE A 247 14.00 -19.06 11.61
C ILE A 247 15.16 -18.14 11.94
N ASP A 248 15.81 -18.41 13.07
CA ASP A 248 17.11 -17.80 13.36
C ASP A 248 18.19 -18.37 12.42
N ILE A 249 18.53 -17.62 11.39
CA ILE A 249 19.52 -18.04 10.39
C ILE A 249 20.92 -18.24 11.02
N TYR A 250 21.23 -17.52 12.09
CA TYR A 250 22.53 -17.63 12.76
C TYR A 250 22.64 -18.98 13.49
N GLN A 251 21.58 -19.39 14.18
CA GLN A 251 21.52 -20.73 14.79
C GLN A 251 21.46 -21.84 13.74
N LEU A 252 20.82 -21.61 12.60
CA LEU A 252 20.81 -22.55 11.49
C LEU A 252 22.22 -22.78 10.95
N LEU A 253 22.99 -21.71 10.71
CA LEU A 253 24.37 -21.78 10.23
C LEU A 253 25.29 -22.44 11.28
N ASP A 254 25.14 -22.10 12.56
CA ASP A 254 25.90 -22.74 13.63
C ASP A 254 25.63 -24.24 13.70
N THR A 255 24.38 -24.65 13.53
CA THR A 255 23.99 -26.06 13.47
C THR A 255 24.59 -26.76 12.24
N PHE A 256 24.49 -26.12 11.07
CA PHE A 256 24.97 -26.65 9.80
C PHE A 256 26.50 -26.86 9.80
N TYR A 257 27.24 -25.88 10.32
CA TYR A 257 28.71 -25.93 10.37
C TYR A 257 29.29 -26.48 11.68
N GLN A 258 28.44 -26.89 12.63
CA GLN A 258 28.83 -27.38 13.95
C GLN A 258 29.72 -26.38 14.70
N THR A 259 29.32 -25.14 14.76
CA THR A 259 30.02 -24.01 15.39
C THR A 259 29.04 -23.19 16.25
N ASN A 260 29.54 -22.21 16.98
CA ASN A 260 28.76 -21.17 17.67
C ASN A 260 29.16 -19.76 17.19
N TYR A 261 29.86 -19.69 16.06
CA TYR A 261 30.45 -18.48 15.55
C TYR A 261 29.41 -17.41 15.17
N PHE A 262 28.38 -17.79 14.41
CA PHE A 262 27.40 -16.84 13.88
C PHE A 262 26.50 -16.25 14.96
N SER A 263 25.93 -17.07 15.82
CA SER A 263 25.09 -16.57 16.91
C SER A 263 25.90 -15.77 17.93
N THR A 264 27.16 -16.14 18.19
CA THR A 264 28.04 -15.36 19.07
C THR A 264 28.36 -13.99 18.46
N ALA A 265 28.73 -13.95 17.17
CA ALA A 265 29.02 -12.69 16.50
C ALA A 265 27.79 -11.76 16.45
N TYR A 266 26.62 -12.30 16.07
CA TYR A 266 25.38 -11.54 16.02
C TYR A 266 24.97 -10.99 17.39
N HIS A 267 24.98 -11.81 18.44
CA HIS A 267 24.46 -11.38 19.75
C HIS A 267 25.44 -10.53 20.57
N GLN A 268 26.72 -10.69 20.38
CA GLN A 268 27.74 -10.11 21.26
C GLN A 268 28.58 -9.00 20.65
N LYS A 269 28.80 -8.99 19.34
CA LYS A 269 29.82 -8.16 18.73
C LYS A 269 29.32 -7.25 17.60
N ASP A 270 28.63 -7.81 16.62
CA ASP A 270 28.38 -7.16 15.35
C ASP A 270 26.88 -6.94 15.06
N LYS A 271 26.02 -7.04 16.06
CA LYS A 271 24.55 -6.97 15.94
C LYS A 271 24.09 -5.72 15.18
N ASP A 272 24.61 -4.57 15.55
CA ASP A 272 24.16 -3.28 14.96
C ASP A 272 24.57 -3.17 13.49
N GLU A 273 25.77 -3.63 13.12
CA GLU A 273 26.23 -3.62 11.73
C GLU A 273 25.44 -4.63 10.88
N ILE A 274 25.19 -5.82 11.37
CA ILE A 274 24.42 -6.84 10.66
C ILE A 274 22.97 -6.38 10.47
N ASN A 275 22.35 -5.81 11.51
CA ASN A 275 21.00 -5.26 11.42
C ASN A 275 20.94 -4.11 10.39
N ARG A 276 21.91 -3.21 10.40
CA ARG A 276 22.00 -2.11 9.42
C ARG A 276 22.06 -2.65 7.99
N LEU A 277 22.89 -3.65 7.72
CA LEU A 277 23.01 -4.28 6.41
C LEU A 277 21.71 -4.98 5.99
N PHE A 278 21.08 -5.67 6.92
CA PHE A 278 19.80 -6.32 6.69
C PHE A 278 18.70 -5.31 6.37
N GLU A 279 18.56 -4.26 7.18
CA GLU A 279 17.58 -3.18 6.95
C GLU A 279 17.77 -2.51 5.60
N GLU A 280 19.02 -2.24 5.18
CA GLU A 280 19.30 -1.67 3.86
C GLU A 280 18.81 -2.56 2.71
N LYS A 281 18.94 -3.88 2.84
CA LYS A 281 18.49 -4.86 1.84
C LYS A 281 16.99 -5.15 1.91
N CYS A 282 16.38 -5.03 3.09
CA CYS A 282 14.95 -5.24 3.31
C CYS A 282 14.08 -4.04 2.92
N ARG A 283 14.63 -2.88 2.61
CA ARG A 283 13.88 -1.65 2.31
C ARG A 283 12.70 -1.83 1.34
N PRO A 284 12.81 -2.58 0.23
CA PRO A 284 11.67 -2.81 -0.65
C PRO A 284 10.55 -3.60 0.03
N ILE A 285 10.90 -4.50 0.96
CA ILE A 285 9.94 -5.35 1.70
C ILE A 285 9.23 -4.55 2.80
N GLU A 286 9.87 -3.53 3.37
CA GLU A 286 9.24 -2.66 4.38
C GLU A 286 7.99 -1.93 3.84
N LEU A 287 7.91 -1.69 2.52
CA LEU A 287 6.70 -1.11 1.91
C LEU A 287 5.44 -1.96 2.16
N PHE A 288 5.58 -3.29 2.29
CA PHE A 288 4.45 -4.18 2.54
C PHE A 288 3.81 -3.98 3.93
N ASN A 289 4.52 -3.32 4.85
CA ASN A 289 4.01 -2.98 6.18
C ASN A 289 3.14 -1.71 6.18
N HIS A 290 3.04 -0.99 5.05
CA HIS A 290 2.24 0.23 4.95
C HIS A 290 0.89 -0.03 4.29
N GLN A 291 -0.17 0.48 4.91
CA GLN A 291 -1.52 0.42 4.38
C GLN A 291 -2.16 1.80 4.38
N ILE A 292 -2.76 2.19 3.26
CA ILE A 292 -3.41 3.47 3.09
C ILE A 292 -4.90 3.25 2.79
N LYS A 293 -5.79 3.91 3.55
CA LYS A 293 -7.19 4.12 3.19
C LYS A 293 -7.32 5.50 2.55
N TYR A 294 -7.56 5.56 1.26
CA TYR A 294 -7.72 6.81 0.52
C TYR A 294 -9.20 7.09 0.28
N GLU A 295 -9.75 8.11 0.93
CA GLU A 295 -11.13 8.58 0.82
C GLU A 295 -11.19 9.81 -0.07
N LEU A 296 -12.15 9.85 -1.00
CA LEU A 296 -12.29 10.94 -1.96
C LEU A 296 -13.69 11.54 -1.95
N ASN A 297 -13.77 12.83 -1.70
CA ASN A 297 -14.99 13.61 -1.82
C ASN A 297 -14.89 14.49 -3.06
N MET A 298 -15.70 14.17 -4.08
CA MET A 298 -15.76 14.90 -5.34
C MET A 298 -16.79 16.03 -5.29
N PRO A 299 -16.63 17.10 -6.11
CA PRO A 299 -17.64 18.15 -6.20
C PRO A 299 -18.95 17.65 -6.81
N GLY A 300 -20.08 17.98 -6.19
CA GLY A 300 -21.42 17.67 -6.72
C GLY A 300 -21.81 16.20 -6.58
N GLN A 301 -22.36 15.62 -7.64
CA GLN A 301 -22.86 14.24 -7.65
C GLN A 301 -21.81 13.30 -8.26
N LEU A 302 -21.37 12.30 -7.49
CA LEU A 302 -20.54 11.20 -8.00
C LEU A 302 -21.32 10.42 -9.08
N ILE A 303 -20.68 10.18 -10.23
CA ILE A 303 -21.24 9.44 -11.38
C ILE A 303 -20.67 8.02 -11.43
N THR A 304 -19.35 7.93 -11.39
CA THR A 304 -18.65 6.65 -11.48
C THR A 304 -17.33 6.69 -10.73
N THR A 305 -16.86 5.52 -10.37
CA THR A 305 -15.56 5.30 -9.74
C THR A 305 -15.10 3.88 -10.06
N ASN A 306 -13.80 3.64 -10.06
CA ASN A 306 -13.23 2.30 -10.26
C ASN A 306 -13.08 1.50 -8.94
N THR A 307 -13.65 1.99 -7.83
CA THR A 307 -13.76 1.21 -6.59
C THR A 307 -15.20 0.82 -6.29
N THR A 308 -15.39 -0.35 -5.68
CA THR A 308 -16.67 -0.78 -5.11
C THR A 308 -16.80 -0.48 -3.62
N LEU A 309 -15.73 0.05 -3.01
CA LEU A 309 -15.67 0.32 -1.58
C LEU A 309 -16.22 1.72 -1.28
N HIS A 310 -17.20 1.81 -0.41
CA HIS A 310 -17.84 3.08 -0.03
C HIS A 310 -18.07 3.15 1.48
N GLU A 311 -17.90 4.34 2.04
CA GLU A 311 -18.34 4.69 3.37
C GLU A 311 -19.46 5.75 3.26
N GLY A 312 -20.70 5.31 3.38
CA GLY A 312 -21.85 6.12 3.00
C GLY A 312 -21.83 6.46 1.51
N LYS A 313 -21.62 7.75 1.16
CA LYS A 313 -21.53 8.22 -0.23
C LYS A 313 -20.10 8.45 -0.71
N THR A 314 -19.12 8.30 0.17
CA THR A 314 -17.69 8.56 -0.12
C THR A 314 -17.02 7.28 -0.60
N PRO A 315 -16.52 7.22 -1.85
CA PRO A 315 -15.71 6.11 -2.30
C PRO A 315 -14.36 6.14 -1.61
N TYR A 316 -13.82 4.95 -1.34
CA TYR A 316 -12.47 4.82 -0.84
C TYR A 316 -11.73 3.66 -1.50
N TRP A 317 -10.40 3.72 -1.46
CA TRP A 317 -9.51 2.67 -1.95
C TRP A 317 -8.60 2.21 -0.82
N LYS A 318 -8.31 0.93 -0.82
CA LYS A 318 -7.19 0.37 -0.08
C LYS A 318 -5.96 0.43 -0.98
N ILE A 319 -4.88 1.03 -0.51
CA ILE A 319 -3.61 1.11 -1.22
C ILE A 319 -2.55 0.49 -0.32
N ASP A 320 -1.78 -0.41 -0.86
CA ASP A 320 -0.65 -1.09 -0.23
C ASP A 320 0.37 -1.49 -1.30
N ALA A 321 1.56 -1.87 -0.89
CA ALA A 321 2.62 -2.29 -1.80
C ALA A 321 2.24 -3.50 -2.65
N TYR A 322 1.38 -4.39 -2.15
CA TYR A 322 0.92 -5.57 -2.89
C TYR A 322 0.21 -5.17 -4.19
N ARG A 323 -0.63 -4.13 -4.15
CA ARG A 323 -1.36 -3.63 -5.33
C ARG A 323 -0.46 -3.04 -6.40
N LEU A 324 0.77 -2.64 -6.04
CA LEU A 324 1.76 -2.04 -6.92
C LEU A 324 2.72 -3.07 -7.53
N LEU A 325 2.61 -4.36 -7.17
CA LEU A 325 3.44 -5.41 -7.72
C LEU A 325 3.17 -5.69 -9.20
N PRO A 326 1.91 -5.90 -9.64
CA PRO A 326 1.63 -6.27 -11.03
C PRO A 326 1.79 -5.09 -12.00
N GLY A 327 1.69 -3.85 -11.53
CA GLY A 327 1.72 -2.65 -12.37
C GLY A 327 1.24 -1.42 -11.61
N ASP A 328 1.10 -0.32 -12.33
CA ASP A 328 0.52 0.91 -11.81
C ASP A 328 -0.89 0.65 -11.25
N TYR A 329 -1.21 1.37 -10.18
CA TYR A 329 -2.54 1.32 -9.58
C TYR A 329 -3.18 2.71 -9.60
N THR A 330 -4.24 2.86 -10.39
CA THR A 330 -4.92 4.14 -10.59
C THR A 330 -6.25 4.19 -9.83
N LEU A 331 -6.44 5.24 -9.05
CA LEU A 331 -7.73 5.62 -8.48
C LEU A 331 -8.42 6.55 -9.46
N GLU A 332 -9.69 6.29 -9.79
CA GLU A 332 -10.46 7.10 -10.72
C GLU A 332 -11.86 7.37 -10.18
N ALA A 333 -12.28 8.63 -10.25
CA ALA A 333 -13.64 9.03 -9.92
C ALA A 333 -14.11 10.16 -10.84
N GLN A 334 -15.37 10.10 -11.26
CA GLN A 334 -16.02 11.13 -12.03
C GLN A 334 -17.26 11.65 -11.33
N SER A 335 -17.42 12.97 -11.32
CA SER A 335 -18.60 13.64 -10.76
C SER A 335 -19.12 14.72 -11.67
N ARG A 336 -20.31 15.25 -11.33
CA ARG A 336 -20.90 16.39 -12.05
C ARG A 336 -21.54 17.38 -11.09
N VAL A 337 -21.44 18.66 -11.47
CA VAL A 337 -22.10 19.77 -10.81
C VAL A 337 -23.12 20.39 -11.78
N ALA A 338 -24.33 20.62 -11.34
CA ALA A 338 -25.37 21.25 -12.14
C ALA A 338 -25.07 22.75 -12.37
N ASN A 339 -25.10 23.21 -13.60
CA ASN A 339 -24.98 24.62 -13.96
C ASN A 339 -26.36 25.30 -13.86
N ILE A 340 -26.80 25.65 -12.66
CA ILE A 340 -28.15 26.15 -12.37
C ILE A 340 -28.51 27.32 -13.30
N TRP A 341 -27.58 28.23 -13.54
CA TRP A 341 -27.79 29.37 -14.46
C TRP A 341 -28.20 28.93 -15.87
N ALA A 342 -27.65 27.81 -16.39
CA ALA A 342 -27.94 27.30 -17.72
C ALA A 342 -29.40 26.80 -17.84
N PHE A 343 -29.92 26.17 -16.78
CA PHE A 343 -31.33 25.77 -16.70
C PHE A 343 -32.24 27.00 -16.70
N ILE A 344 -31.88 28.04 -15.95
CA ILE A 344 -32.65 29.30 -15.92
C ILE A 344 -32.66 29.96 -17.29
N VAL A 345 -31.51 30.14 -17.91
CA VAL A 345 -31.41 30.75 -19.26
C VAL A 345 -32.18 29.93 -20.29
N THR A 346 -32.05 28.61 -20.27
CA THR A 346 -32.78 27.74 -21.22
C THR A 346 -34.29 27.84 -20.99
N GLY A 347 -34.75 27.88 -19.74
CA GLY A 347 -36.14 28.06 -19.37
C GLY A 347 -36.69 29.43 -19.89
N LEU A 348 -35.96 30.52 -19.67
CA LEU A 348 -36.34 31.85 -20.17
C LEU A 348 -36.42 31.90 -21.69
N LEU A 349 -35.45 31.31 -22.40
CA LEU A 349 -35.49 31.22 -23.87
C LEU A 349 -36.70 30.40 -24.34
N GLY A 350 -37.02 29.32 -23.66
CA GLY A 350 -38.22 28.52 -23.94
C GLY A 350 -39.52 29.33 -23.77
N ILE A 351 -39.63 30.10 -22.71
CA ILE A 351 -40.80 30.99 -22.45
C ILE A 351 -40.89 32.05 -23.57
N LEU A 352 -39.77 32.70 -23.91
CA LEU A 352 -39.75 33.70 -24.97
C LEU A 352 -40.16 33.11 -26.34
N ALA A 353 -39.71 31.90 -26.66
CA ALA A 353 -40.10 31.21 -27.90
C ALA A 353 -41.63 30.90 -27.91
N VAL A 354 -42.20 30.45 -26.81
CA VAL A 354 -43.63 30.19 -26.71
C VAL A 354 -44.43 31.49 -26.81
N CYS A 355 -44.01 32.55 -26.12
CA CYS A 355 -44.65 33.88 -26.24
C CYS A 355 -44.57 34.40 -27.67
N GLY A 356 -43.42 34.31 -28.33
CA GLY A 356 -43.28 34.72 -29.75
C GLY A 356 -44.19 33.96 -30.72
N MET A 357 -44.39 32.64 -30.50
CA MET A 357 -45.34 31.86 -31.29
C MET A 357 -46.80 32.25 -31.06
N ILE A 358 -47.17 32.63 -29.82
CA ILE A 358 -48.54 33.07 -29.51
C ILE A 358 -48.81 34.45 -30.10
N TYR A 359 -47.90 35.39 -29.97
CA TYR A 359 -48.04 36.77 -30.49
C TYR A 359 -47.88 36.86 -32.00
N GLY A 360 -47.02 36.02 -32.64
CA GLY A 360 -46.83 35.99 -34.08
C GLY A 360 -47.98 35.33 -34.87
N ARG A 361 -48.95 34.71 -34.19
CA ARG A 361 -50.18 34.16 -34.80
C ARG A 361 -51.36 35.13 -34.82
N LYS A 362 -51.23 36.32 -34.27
CA LYS A 362 -52.15 37.44 -34.40
C LYS A 362 -51.72 38.39 -35.50
#